data_2dc58ccb8aa1b3edbdf7327bac18844b
#
_entry.id   2dc58ccb8aa1b3edbdf7327bac18844b
#
_cell.length_a   1.000
_cell.length_b   1.000
_cell.length_c   1.000
_cell.angle_alpha   90.00
_cell.angle_beta   90.00
_cell.angle_gamma   90.00
#
_symmetry.space_group_name_H-M   'P 1'
#
loop_
_entity.id
_entity.type
_entity.pdbx_description
1 polymer ?
#
loop_
_entity_poly.entity_id
_entity_poly.type
_entity_poly.pdbx_seq_one_letter_code
_entity_poly.pdbx_strand_id
1 'polypeptide(L)'
;MTQVAVIHTAFEDTPRTVALVEVGELAGTEALEYAYRWTQNIMDSWSLKMPEDGNDAVTVMAELPVSKRTGQRMGLRSTSMGDHMLLGNTKYRVAAVGFEQLEVTV
;
A
#
# COMPACT_ATOMS: atom_id res chain seq x y z
N MET A 1 13.56 -11.52 -4.71
CA MET A 1 12.17 -11.22 -5.02
C MET A 1 11.91 -9.74 -4.77
N THR A 2 11.09 -9.14 -5.61
CA THR A 2 10.89 -7.70 -5.55
C THR A 2 9.66 -7.36 -4.71
N GLN A 3 9.81 -6.37 -3.86
CA GLN A 3 8.71 -5.87 -3.04
C GLN A 3 8.53 -4.38 -3.27
N VAL A 4 7.27 -3.93 -3.19
CA VAL A 4 6.94 -2.51 -3.19
C VAL A 4 6.48 -2.15 -1.78
N ALA A 5 7.12 -1.14 -1.19
CA ALA A 5 6.66 -0.60 0.08
C ALA A 5 5.60 0.45 -0.20
N VAL A 6 4.43 0.29 0.41
CA VAL A 6 3.33 1.24 0.26
C VAL A 6 3.32 2.14 1.49
N ILE A 7 3.43 3.45 1.25
CA ILE A 7 3.58 4.45 2.31
C ILE A 7 2.41 5.41 2.25
N HIS A 8 1.57 5.37 3.26
CA HIS A 8 0.45 6.31 3.35
C HIS A 8 0.94 7.63 3.93
N THR A 9 0.72 8.71 3.20
CA THR A 9 1.14 10.04 3.62
C THR A 9 0.14 11.13 3.22
N ALA A 10 -0.79 10.83 2.30
CA ALA A 10 -1.72 11.83 1.77
C ALA A 10 -2.62 12.44 2.83
N PHE A 11 -3.03 11.67 3.83
CA PHE A 11 -3.94 12.11 4.87
C PHE A 11 -3.37 11.97 6.27
N GLU A 12 -2.09 11.62 6.39
CA GLU A 12 -1.42 11.41 7.67
C GLU A 12 -0.49 12.57 7.97
N ASP A 13 -0.29 12.87 9.25
CA ASP A 13 0.65 13.91 9.68
C ASP A 13 2.09 13.52 9.40
N THR A 14 2.38 12.23 9.50
CA THR A 14 3.70 11.68 9.19
C THR A 14 3.55 10.50 8.23
N PRO A 15 4.51 10.33 7.29
CA PRO A 15 4.49 9.17 6.42
C PRO A 15 4.51 7.87 7.22
N ARG A 16 3.76 6.88 6.76
CA ARG A 16 3.63 5.61 7.47
C ARG A 16 3.64 4.46 6.48
N THR A 17 4.61 3.56 6.61
CA THR A 17 4.64 2.36 5.79
C THR A 17 3.53 1.43 6.26
N VAL A 18 2.59 1.13 5.38
CA VAL A 18 1.43 0.32 5.74
C VAL A 18 1.50 -1.09 5.16
N ALA A 19 2.27 -1.31 4.10
CA ALA A 19 2.34 -2.62 3.47
C ALA A 19 3.65 -2.83 2.73
N LEU A 20 4.06 -4.09 2.65
CA LEU A 20 5.04 -4.55 1.68
C LEU A 20 4.30 -5.51 0.76
N VAL A 21 4.38 -5.26 -0.54
CA VAL A 21 3.69 -6.07 -1.53
C VAL A 21 4.70 -6.82 -2.38
N GLU A 22 4.62 -8.14 -2.36
CA GLU A 22 5.48 -8.99 -3.18
C GLU A 22 4.97 -8.96 -4.61
N VAL A 23 5.77 -8.42 -5.53
CA VAL A 23 5.34 -8.24 -6.92
C VAL A 23 5.99 -9.24 -7.88
N GLY A 24 6.82 -10.16 -7.36
CA GLY A 24 7.43 -11.20 -8.18
C GLY A 24 8.35 -10.62 -9.23
N GLU A 25 8.08 -10.94 -10.48
CA GLU A 25 8.90 -10.49 -11.61
C GLU A 25 8.41 -9.18 -12.23
N LEU A 26 7.32 -8.61 -11.72
CA LEU A 26 6.84 -7.34 -12.24
C LEU A 26 7.85 -6.25 -11.94
N ALA A 27 7.93 -5.26 -12.84
CA ALA A 27 8.89 -4.17 -12.72
C ALA A 27 8.24 -2.86 -13.15
N GLY A 28 8.81 -1.73 -12.72
CA GLY A 28 8.36 -0.42 -13.11
C GLY A 28 6.90 -0.17 -12.78
N THR A 29 6.19 0.44 -13.72
CA THR A 29 4.80 0.81 -13.52
C THR A 29 3.90 -0.38 -13.22
N GLU A 30 4.18 -1.54 -13.82
CA GLU A 30 3.38 -2.74 -13.57
C GLU A 30 3.46 -3.18 -12.10
N ALA A 31 4.65 -3.09 -11.49
CA ALA A 31 4.83 -3.41 -10.09
C ALA A 31 4.06 -2.43 -9.20
N LEU A 32 4.11 -1.14 -9.53
CA LEU A 32 3.40 -0.11 -8.79
C LEU A 32 1.88 -0.27 -8.89
N GLU A 33 1.38 -0.59 -10.09
CA GLU A 33 -0.05 -0.82 -10.30
C GLU A 33 -0.53 -2.03 -9.53
N TYR A 34 0.27 -3.09 -9.48
CA TYR A 34 -0.05 -4.28 -8.71
C TYR A 34 -0.18 -3.95 -7.22
N ALA A 35 0.80 -3.21 -6.68
CA ALA A 35 0.78 -2.81 -5.28
C ALA A 35 -0.41 -1.89 -4.98
N TYR A 36 -0.72 -0.98 -5.88
CA TYR A 36 -1.86 -0.09 -5.74
C TYR A 36 -3.16 -0.88 -5.69
N ARG A 37 -3.34 -1.80 -6.62
CA ARG A 37 -4.55 -2.63 -6.70
C ARG A 37 -4.80 -3.43 -5.42
N TRP A 38 -3.76 -4.06 -4.88
CA TRP A 38 -3.90 -4.93 -3.72
C TRP A 38 -3.98 -4.17 -2.38
N THR A 39 -3.85 -2.85 -2.42
CA THR A 39 -4.06 -2.01 -1.24
C THR A 39 -5.30 -1.14 -1.38
N GLN A 40 -6.30 -1.63 -2.12
CA GLN A 40 -7.59 -0.99 -2.30
C GLN A 40 -8.68 -1.78 -1.59
N ASN A 41 -9.58 -1.06 -0.91
CA ASN A 41 -10.76 -1.65 -0.30
C ASN A 41 -11.88 -1.71 -1.35
N ILE A 42 -11.84 -2.74 -2.19
CA ILE A 42 -12.83 -2.88 -3.28
C ILE A 42 -14.00 -3.74 -2.84
N MET A 43 -13.73 -5.00 -2.54
CA MET A 43 -14.77 -5.92 -2.05
C MET A 43 -14.69 -6.06 -0.54
N ASP A 44 -13.47 -6.16 -0.02
CA ASP A 44 -13.18 -6.34 1.39
C ASP A 44 -12.02 -5.43 1.77
N SER A 45 -11.75 -5.34 3.08
CA SER A 45 -10.61 -4.56 3.56
C SER A 45 -9.30 -5.24 3.18
N TRP A 46 -8.42 -4.52 2.48
CA TRP A 46 -7.13 -5.07 2.07
C TRP A 46 -6.24 -5.42 3.27
N SER A 47 -6.38 -4.68 4.36
CA SER A 47 -5.48 -4.82 5.52
C SER A 47 -5.95 -5.84 6.54
N LEU A 48 -7.22 -6.24 6.54
CA LEU A 48 -7.73 -7.25 7.45
C LEU A 48 -7.39 -8.67 6.98
N LYS A 49 -7.01 -8.84 5.73
CA LYS A 49 -6.48 -10.09 5.18
C LYS A 49 -7.35 -11.31 5.44
N MET A 50 -8.54 -11.26 4.92
CA MET A 50 -9.42 -12.45 4.97
C MET A 50 -8.86 -13.53 4.05
N PRO A 51 -8.89 -14.80 4.47
CA PRO A 51 -8.31 -15.90 3.66
C PRO A 51 -8.81 -15.98 2.23
N GLU A 52 -10.07 -15.63 1.98
CA GLU A 52 -10.69 -15.72 0.67
C GLU A 52 -10.36 -14.53 -0.26
N ASP A 53 -9.66 -13.54 0.24
CA ASP A 53 -9.36 -12.32 -0.55
C ASP A 53 -8.24 -12.52 -1.56
N GLY A 54 -7.42 -13.54 -1.38
CA GLY A 54 -6.35 -13.83 -2.31
C GLY A 54 -5.19 -12.83 -2.29
N ASN A 55 -5.04 -12.07 -1.21
CA ASN A 55 -4.00 -11.05 -1.11
C ASN A 55 -2.76 -11.50 -0.32
N ASP A 56 -2.35 -12.73 -0.51
CA ASP A 56 -1.20 -13.29 0.19
C ASP A 56 0.11 -12.55 -0.09
N ALA A 57 0.17 -11.84 -1.23
CA ALA A 57 1.35 -11.06 -1.58
C ALA A 57 1.54 -9.83 -0.70
N VAL A 58 0.52 -9.44 0.06
CA VAL A 58 0.55 -8.23 0.88
C VAL A 58 0.87 -8.58 2.33
N THR A 59 1.90 -7.92 2.88
CA THR A 59 2.21 -7.97 4.30
C THR A 59 1.84 -6.64 4.92
N VAL A 60 0.91 -6.65 5.87
CA VAL A 60 0.46 -5.42 6.54
C VAL A 60 1.49 -5.03 7.59
N MET A 61 2.03 -3.82 7.48
CA MET A 61 3.14 -3.34 8.30
C MET A 61 2.72 -2.38 9.41
N ALA A 62 1.51 -1.85 9.34
CA ALA A 62 1.03 -0.88 10.32
C ALA A 62 0.04 -1.52 11.27
N GLU A 63 -0.07 -0.97 12.49
CA GLU A 63 -1.09 -1.40 13.42
C GLU A 63 -2.46 -1.02 12.89
N LEU A 64 -3.40 -1.94 13.00
CA LEU A 64 -4.77 -1.65 12.60
C LEU A 64 -5.47 -0.88 13.72
N PRO A 65 -6.21 0.18 13.38
CA PRO A 65 -6.94 0.93 14.39
C PRO A 65 -8.03 0.08 15.02
N VAL A 66 -8.38 0.41 16.25
CA VAL A 66 -9.43 -0.27 16.97
C VAL A 66 -10.56 0.72 17.19
N SER A 67 -11.78 0.31 16.84
CA SER A 67 -12.95 1.14 17.04
C SER A 67 -13.19 1.34 18.54
N LYS A 68 -13.24 2.60 18.97
CA LYS A 68 -13.55 2.93 20.36
C LYS A 68 -14.97 2.54 20.73
N ARG A 69 -15.83 2.42 19.73
CA ARG A 69 -17.24 2.12 19.95
C ARG A 69 -17.50 0.63 20.12
N THR A 70 -16.85 -0.21 19.29
CA THR A 70 -17.13 -1.63 19.27
C THR A 70 -15.97 -2.49 19.77
N GLY A 71 -14.77 -1.94 19.89
CA GLY A 71 -13.56 -2.69 20.23
C GLY A 71 -13.04 -3.57 19.10
N GLN A 72 -13.63 -3.49 17.92
CA GLN A 72 -13.21 -4.31 16.78
C GLN A 72 -12.07 -3.64 16.01
N ARG A 73 -11.21 -4.47 15.45
CA ARG A 73 -10.13 -3.99 14.57
C ARG A 73 -10.75 -3.46 13.28
N MET A 74 -10.28 -2.30 12.85
CA MET A 74 -10.72 -1.66 11.62
C MET A 74 -9.63 -1.77 10.58
N GLY A 75 -10.02 -1.86 9.31
CA GLY A 75 -9.06 -1.89 8.22
C GLY A 75 -8.46 -0.51 7.96
N LEU A 76 -7.32 -0.51 7.29
CA LEU A 76 -6.70 0.72 6.82
C LEU A 76 -7.40 1.19 5.56
N ARG A 77 -7.34 2.50 5.29
CA ARG A 77 -7.92 3.07 4.08
C ARG A 77 -7.21 2.55 2.83
N SER A 78 -7.86 2.71 1.69
CA SER A 78 -7.22 2.42 0.40
C SER A 78 -6.07 3.39 0.14
N THR A 79 -5.06 2.91 -0.60
CA THR A 79 -3.99 3.76 -1.10
C THR A 79 -4.59 4.78 -2.07
N SER A 80 -4.24 6.03 -1.92
CA SER A 80 -4.87 7.15 -2.63
C SER A 80 -3.84 8.05 -3.28
N MET A 81 -4.32 8.92 -4.16
CA MET A 81 -3.47 9.94 -4.76
C MET A 81 -2.77 10.74 -3.66
N GLY A 82 -1.47 10.95 -3.83
CA GLY A 82 -0.64 11.61 -2.84
C GLY A 82 0.12 10.66 -1.92
N ASP A 83 -0.27 9.39 -1.86
CA ASP A 83 0.52 8.40 -1.13
C ASP A 83 1.77 8.05 -1.91
N HIS A 84 2.73 7.45 -1.24
CA HIS A 84 4.02 7.11 -1.84
C HIS A 84 4.20 5.61 -1.94
N MET A 85 5.07 5.20 -2.86
CA MET A 85 5.50 3.81 -3.01
C MET A 85 7.00 3.80 -3.23
N LEU A 86 7.67 2.84 -2.62
CA LEU A 86 9.11 2.65 -2.78
C LEU A 86 9.35 1.32 -3.50
N LEU A 87 9.93 1.41 -4.69
CA LEU A 87 10.32 0.23 -5.49
C LEU A 87 11.82 0.26 -5.65
N GLY A 88 12.50 -0.69 -5.00
CA GLY A 88 13.95 -0.64 -4.94
C GLY A 88 14.40 0.62 -4.22
N ASN A 89 15.21 1.44 -4.89
CA ASN A 89 15.70 2.71 -4.35
C ASN A 89 14.95 3.92 -4.90
N THR A 90 13.89 3.70 -5.66
CA THR A 90 13.14 4.77 -6.32
C THR A 90 11.82 4.99 -5.62
N LYS A 91 11.56 6.24 -5.23
CA LYS A 91 10.30 6.63 -4.60
C LYS A 91 9.37 7.22 -5.64
N TYR A 92 8.11 6.81 -5.58
CA TYR A 92 7.06 7.31 -6.47
C TYR A 92 5.91 7.86 -5.64
N ARG A 93 5.18 8.79 -6.24
CA ARG A 93 3.95 9.31 -5.67
C ARG A 93 2.78 8.84 -6.54
N VAL A 94 1.71 8.40 -5.90
CA VAL A 94 0.48 8.06 -6.61
C VAL A 94 -0.13 9.37 -7.13
N ALA A 95 -0.21 9.50 -8.44
CA ALA A 95 -0.71 10.71 -9.10
C ALA A 95 -2.17 10.51 -9.55
N ALA A 96 -2.78 11.56 -10.08
CA ALA A 96 -4.13 11.48 -10.62
C ALA A 96 -4.20 10.49 -11.78
N VAL A 97 -3.14 10.40 -12.56
CA VAL A 97 -2.97 9.41 -13.61
C VAL A 97 -1.58 8.80 -13.44
N GLY A 98 -1.55 7.49 -13.13
CA GLY A 98 -0.29 6.77 -13.00
C GLY A 98 0.51 7.16 -11.77
N PHE A 99 1.83 7.12 -11.90
CA PHE A 99 2.75 7.33 -10.79
C PHE A 99 3.83 8.33 -11.21
N GLU A 100 4.19 9.21 -10.28
CA GLU A 100 5.20 10.23 -10.50
C GLU A 100 6.45 9.86 -9.74
N GLN A 101 7.57 9.72 -10.44
CA GLN A 101 8.85 9.46 -9.79
C GLN A 101 9.31 10.70 -9.04
N LEU A 102 9.63 10.54 -7.76
CA LEU A 102 10.05 11.66 -6.91
C LEU A 102 11.57 11.78 -6.89
N GLU A 103 12.24 10.74 -6.42
CA GLU A 103 13.70 10.75 -6.39
C GLU A 103 14.24 9.34 -6.23
N VAL A 104 15.51 9.16 -6.58
CA VAL A 104 16.22 7.91 -6.35
C VAL A 104 17.02 8.04 -5.07
N THR A 105 16.77 7.14 -4.12
CA THR A 105 17.52 7.08 -2.88
C THR A 105 18.76 6.23 -3.10
N VAL A 106 19.90 6.82 -2.91
CA VAL A 106 21.18 6.14 -3.17
C VAL A 106 21.87 5.82 -1.87
#